data_569f895e88e278f5e50ff067380db361
#
_entry.id   569f895e88e278f5e50ff067380db361
#
_cell.length_a   1.000
_cell.length_b   1.000
_cell.length_c   1.000
_cell.angle_alpha   90.00
_cell.angle_beta   90.00
_cell.angle_gamma   90.00
#
_symmetry.space_group_name_H-M   'P 1'
#
loop_
_entity.id
_entity.type
_entity.pdbx_description
1 polymer ?
#
loop_
_entity_poly.entity_id
_entity_poly.type
_entity_poly.pdbx_seq_one_letter_code
_entity_poly.pdbx_strand_id
1 'polypeptide(L)'
;WDAVRGIVDDIMDTVDVVSEALNVDTKFLHNTSTDDAVIQTSKTLNKNEAKEFMAKVASDPDVASVEPDYINYPAAEGDITFQFNDPQYSKQWNLTNPPTGVQNTGNARLRRGANVKVAVLDTGYVPHPDLVTGMANGYDFVSDPLSARDGDGRDPNPRDEGDYAPYNLCKDQANAHTSTWHGTSVAGIIGARGNNRMGIVGVADLARVQPVRVLGRCGGRTSDIADAIIWAAGGHVDGVPDNAYPAKTINM
;
A
#
# COMPACT_ATOMS: atom_id res chain seq x y z
N TRP A 1 -22.52 -26.92 -0.37
CA TRP A 1 -23.29 -26.33 -1.45
C TRP A 1 -24.65 -25.86 -0.99
N ASP A 2 -25.33 -26.62 -0.13
CA ASP A 2 -26.69 -26.30 0.35
C ASP A 2 -26.69 -25.12 1.35
N ALA A 3 -25.64 -24.91 2.13
CA ALA A 3 -25.52 -23.76 3.06
C ALA A 3 -25.29 -22.44 2.33
N VAL A 4 -24.52 -22.44 1.24
CA VAL A 4 -24.27 -21.25 0.41
C VAL A 4 -25.53 -20.84 -0.37
N ARG A 5 -26.35 -21.80 -0.80
CA ARG A 5 -27.64 -21.53 -1.45
C ARG A 5 -28.62 -20.84 -0.50
N GLY A 6 -28.70 -21.30 0.75
CA GLY A 6 -29.60 -20.65 1.75
C GLY A 6 -29.28 -19.19 2.01
N ILE A 7 -27.98 -18.85 2.13
CA ILE A 7 -27.54 -17.48 2.37
C ILE A 7 -27.89 -16.56 1.15
N VAL A 8 -27.72 -17.06 -0.07
CA VAL A 8 -28.05 -16.27 -1.28
C VAL A 8 -29.57 -16.05 -1.39
N ASP A 9 -30.38 -17.05 -1.08
CA ASP A 9 -31.83 -16.93 -1.10
C ASP A 9 -32.33 -15.91 -0.05
N ASP A 10 -31.78 -15.93 1.18
CA ASP A 10 -32.09 -14.96 2.24
C ASP A 10 -31.70 -13.51 1.85
N ILE A 11 -30.53 -13.33 1.25
CA ILE A 11 -30.09 -12.00 0.76
C ILE A 11 -31.00 -11.51 -0.37
N MET A 12 -31.40 -12.40 -1.28
CA MET A 12 -32.30 -12.02 -2.38
C MET A 12 -33.68 -11.62 -1.90
N ASP A 13 -34.22 -12.23 -0.85
CA ASP A 13 -35.47 -11.83 -0.22
C ASP A 13 -35.41 -10.39 0.31
N THR A 14 -34.30 -10.02 0.97
CA THR A 14 -34.06 -8.65 1.44
C THR A 14 -33.91 -7.67 0.28
N VAL A 15 -33.17 -8.05 -0.75
CA VAL A 15 -32.98 -7.23 -1.95
C VAL A 15 -34.31 -7.00 -2.68
N ASP A 16 -35.17 -7.98 -2.78
CA ASP A 16 -36.46 -7.90 -3.42
C ASP A 16 -37.41 -6.95 -2.65
N VAL A 17 -37.43 -7.00 -1.33
CA VAL A 17 -38.20 -6.05 -0.49
C VAL A 17 -37.72 -4.60 -0.71
N VAL A 18 -36.40 -4.40 -0.74
CA VAL A 18 -35.82 -3.05 -1.01
C VAL A 18 -36.10 -2.59 -2.43
N SER A 19 -36.08 -3.50 -3.38
CA SER A 19 -36.37 -3.25 -4.79
C SER A 19 -37.81 -2.75 -5.01
N GLU A 20 -38.78 -3.43 -4.41
CA GLU A 20 -40.16 -3.03 -4.44
C GLU A 20 -40.38 -1.62 -3.85
N ALA A 21 -39.74 -1.35 -2.68
CA ALA A 21 -39.85 -0.05 -2.01
C ALA A 21 -39.25 1.11 -2.82
N LEU A 22 -38.30 0.85 -3.70
CA LEU A 22 -37.65 1.86 -4.56
C LEU A 22 -38.11 1.81 -6.03
N ASN A 23 -39.05 0.91 -6.35
CA ASN A 23 -39.55 0.67 -7.71
C ASN A 23 -38.38 0.38 -8.70
N VAL A 24 -37.54 -0.55 -8.33
CA VAL A 24 -36.34 -1.02 -9.07
C VAL A 24 -36.35 -2.54 -9.04
N ASP A 25 -36.46 -3.19 -10.18
CA ASP A 25 -36.24 -4.63 -10.23
C ASP A 25 -34.77 -4.96 -10.09
N THR A 26 -34.47 -6.09 -9.48
CA THR A 26 -33.12 -6.60 -9.31
C THR A 26 -32.97 -7.99 -9.89
N LYS A 27 -31.74 -8.34 -10.22
CA LYS A 27 -31.38 -9.64 -10.74
C LYS A 27 -30.06 -10.08 -10.13
N PHE A 28 -30.05 -11.23 -9.49
CA PHE A 28 -28.80 -11.92 -9.14
C PHE A 28 -28.07 -12.36 -10.41
N LEU A 29 -26.77 -12.07 -10.49
CA LEU A 29 -25.93 -12.45 -11.63
C LEU A 29 -25.09 -13.68 -11.31
N HIS A 30 -24.26 -13.60 -10.29
CA HIS A 30 -23.35 -14.69 -9.85
C HIS A 30 -22.72 -14.34 -8.50
N ASN A 31 -22.04 -15.29 -7.89
CA ASN A 31 -21.14 -15.04 -6.78
C ASN A 31 -19.71 -14.79 -7.29
N THR A 32 -18.99 -13.92 -6.59
CA THR A 32 -17.53 -13.75 -6.78
C THR A 32 -16.75 -14.92 -6.19
N SER A 33 -15.45 -14.97 -6.40
CA SER A 33 -14.56 -15.95 -5.75
C SER A 33 -14.39 -15.73 -4.25
N THR A 34 -14.88 -14.59 -3.73
CA THR A 34 -14.92 -14.23 -2.31
C THR A 34 -16.32 -14.42 -1.69
N ASP A 35 -17.21 -15.14 -2.41
CA ASP A 35 -18.59 -15.43 -2.04
C ASP A 35 -19.52 -14.21 -1.92
N ASP A 36 -19.12 -13.06 -2.49
CA ASP A 36 -20.02 -11.90 -2.57
C ASP A 36 -21.05 -12.06 -3.68
N ALA A 37 -22.33 -11.75 -3.41
CA ALA A 37 -23.39 -11.79 -4.40
C ALA A 37 -23.36 -10.54 -5.31
N VAL A 38 -23.28 -10.73 -6.61
CA VAL A 38 -23.36 -9.66 -7.61
C VAL A 38 -24.81 -9.50 -8.07
N ILE A 39 -25.38 -8.31 -7.85
CA ILE A 39 -26.78 -8.00 -8.13
C ILE A 39 -26.85 -6.83 -9.11
N GLN A 40 -27.66 -6.98 -10.15
CA GLN A 40 -27.91 -5.93 -11.15
C GLN A 40 -29.29 -5.31 -10.95
N THR A 41 -29.35 -3.98 -10.98
CA THR A 41 -30.62 -3.22 -11.01
C THR A 41 -31.12 -3.07 -12.44
N SER A 42 -32.46 -3.07 -12.64
CA SER A 42 -33.10 -2.94 -13.96
C SER A 42 -32.94 -1.56 -14.59
N LYS A 43 -32.62 -0.54 -13.80
CA LYS A 43 -32.33 0.82 -14.25
C LYS A 43 -31.09 1.38 -13.58
N THR A 44 -30.45 2.34 -14.22
CA THR A 44 -29.36 3.10 -13.61
C THR A 44 -29.90 3.95 -12.47
N LEU A 45 -29.37 3.75 -11.26
CA LEU A 45 -29.67 4.56 -10.10
C LEU A 45 -28.80 5.82 -10.09
N ASN A 46 -29.40 6.95 -9.73
CA ASN A 46 -28.60 8.13 -9.42
C ASN A 46 -27.86 7.95 -8.06
N LYS A 47 -26.92 8.86 -7.76
CA LYS A 47 -26.08 8.75 -6.56
C LYS A 47 -26.85 8.65 -5.24
N ASN A 48 -28.00 9.31 -5.13
CA ASN A 48 -28.81 9.29 -3.91
C ASN A 48 -29.66 8.03 -3.82
N GLU A 49 -30.27 7.60 -4.93
CA GLU A 49 -30.98 6.32 -5.03
C GLU A 49 -30.06 5.13 -4.73
N ALA A 50 -28.84 5.13 -5.29
CA ALA A 50 -27.86 4.08 -5.03
C ALA A 50 -27.44 4.03 -3.56
N LYS A 51 -27.22 5.19 -2.92
CA LYS A 51 -26.93 5.25 -1.49
C LYS A 51 -28.07 4.74 -0.62
N GLU A 52 -29.31 5.12 -0.97
CA GLU A 52 -30.49 4.66 -0.24
C GLU A 52 -30.69 3.15 -0.39
N PHE A 53 -30.54 2.63 -1.60
CA PHE A 53 -30.61 1.20 -1.90
C PHE A 53 -29.57 0.43 -1.07
N MET A 54 -28.29 0.81 -1.17
CA MET A 54 -27.21 0.16 -0.43
C MET A 54 -27.41 0.24 1.09
N ALA A 55 -27.84 1.38 1.62
CA ALA A 55 -28.07 1.54 3.05
C ALA A 55 -29.21 0.65 3.58
N LYS A 56 -30.27 0.47 2.78
CA LYS A 56 -31.37 -0.43 3.14
C LYS A 56 -30.95 -1.90 3.11
N VAL A 57 -30.24 -2.32 2.07
CA VAL A 57 -29.71 -3.70 1.99
C VAL A 57 -28.70 -3.96 3.13
N ALA A 58 -27.80 -3.00 3.41
CA ALA A 58 -26.83 -3.11 4.51
C ALA A 58 -27.46 -3.05 5.92
N SER A 59 -28.77 -2.73 6.04
CA SER A 59 -29.47 -2.77 7.34
C SER A 59 -29.89 -4.18 7.75
N ASP A 60 -29.83 -5.13 6.85
CA ASP A 60 -30.06 -6.55 7.16
C ASP A 60 -28.88 -7.10 7.96
N PRO A 61 -29.13 -7.79 9.10
CA PRO A 61 -28.08 -8.32 9.96
C PRO A 61 -27.23 -9.41 9.29
N ASP A 62 -27.73 -10.06 8.25
CA ASP A 62 -27.02 -11.11 7.52
C ASP A 62 -26.15 -10.55 6.39
N VAL A 63 -26.21 -9.24 6.12
CA VAL A 63 -25.41 -8.55 5.12
C VAL A 63 -24.19 -7.88 5.74
N ALA A 64 -23.02 -8.38 5.48
CA ALA A 64 -21.76 -7.88 6.02
C ALA A 64 -21.35 -6.51 5.41
N SER A 65 -21.55 -6.33 4.13
CA SER A 65 -21.25 -5.07 3.42
C SER A 65 -21.98 -4.99 2.07
N VAL A 66 -22.22 -3.77 1.59
CA VAL A 66 -22.77 -3.51 0.25
C VAL A 66 -21.95 -2.40 -0.41
N GLU A 67 -21.46 -2.66 -1.60
CA GLU A 67 -20.71 -1.68 -2.38
C GLU A 67 -21.05 -1.76 -3.88
N PRO A 68 -20.89 -0.67 -4.62
CA PRO A 68 -21.18 -0.70 -6.04
C PRO A 68 -20.11 -1.45 -6.81
N ASP A 69 -20.55 -2.32 -7.72
CA ASP A 69 -19.68 -2.92 -8.72
C ASP A 69 -19.44 -1.91 -9.85
N TYR A 70 -18.19 -1.45 -9.95
CA TYR A 70 -17.82 -0.43 -10.92
C TYR A 70 -17.34 -1.05 -12.23
N ILE A 71 -17.85 -0.57 -13.35
CA ILE A 71 -17.27 -0.88 -14.65
C ILE A 71 -15.94 -0.13 -14.77
N ASN A 72 -14.86 -0.88 -14.78
CA ASN A 72 -13.54 -0.34 -15.05
C ASN A 72 -13.30 -0.34 -16.56
N TYR A 73 -13.13 0.83 -17.13
CA TYR A 73 -12.76 0.99 -18.53
C TYR A 73 -11.25 1.07 -18.67
N PRO A 74 -10.66 0.51 -19.76
CA PRO A 74 -9.29 0.88 -20.14
C PRO A 74 -9.23 2.40 -20.28
N ALA A 75 -8.12 3.01 -19.85
CA ALA A 75 -7.91 4.44 -20.06
C ALA A 75 -8.05 4.75 -21.55
N ALA A 76 -9.02 5.59 -21.91
CA ALA A 76 -9.21 5.98 -23.32
C ALA A 76 -7.99 6.81 -23.75
N GLU A 77 -7.46 6.51 -24.96
CA GLU A 77 -6.51 7.40 -25.63
C GLU A 77 -7.18 8.77 -25.80
N GLY A 78 -6.76 9.73 -25.00
CA GLY A 78 -7.33 11.09 -25.01
C GLY A 78 -7.73 11.63 -23.65
N ASP A 79 -7.66 10.85 -22.57
CA ASP A 79 -7.79 11.39 -21.22
C ASP A 79 -6.67 12.41 -20.96
N ILE A 80 -7.06 13.54 -20.39
CA ILE A 80 -6.18 14.65 -20.03
C ILE A 80 -4.89 14.07 -19.45
N THR A 81 -3.80 14.15 -20.20
CA THR A 81 -2.48 13.73 -19.75
C THR A 81 -2.07 14.68 -18.62
N PHE A 82 -2.41 14.30 -17.41
CA PHE A 82 -1.92 15.00 -16.24
C PHE A 82 -0.44 14.67 -16.12
N GLN A 83 0.39 15.64 -16.42
CA GLN A 83 1.84 15.48 -16.33
C GLN A 83 2.31 15.95 -14.96
N PHE A 84 3.07 15.11 -14.27
CA PHE A 84 3.72 15.50 -13.04
C PHE A 84 4.71 16.64 -13.30
N ASN A 85 4.82 17.59 -12.35
CA ASN A 85 5.69 18.75 -12.46
C ASN A 85 7.08 18.53 -11.86
N ASP A 86 7.41 17.31 -11.53
CA ASP A 86 8.63 16.89 -10.85
C ASP A 86 9.78 16.82 -11.86
N PRO A 87 10.95 17.42 -11.59
CA PRO A 87 11.98 17.66 -12.60
C PRO A 87 12.58 16.40 -13.22
N GLN A 88 12.56 15.27 -12.48
CA GLN A 88 13.11 14.01 -12.95
C GLN A 88 12.06 13.07 -13.54
N TYR A 89 10.77 13.43 -13.52
CA TYR A 89 9.69 12.57 -13.98
C TYR A 89 9.89 12.09 -15.42
N SER A 90 10.31 12.98 -16.32
CA SER A 90 10.55 12.63 -17.72
C SER A 90 11.66 11.58 -17.94
N LYS A 91 12.53 11.38 -16.94
CA LYS A 91 13.59 10.36 -16.96
C LYS A 91 13.13 9.01 -16.39
N GLN A 92 11.97 8.97 -15.79
CA GLN A 92 11.39 7.77 -15.18
C GLN A 92 10.67 6.93 -16.25
N TRP A 93 11.44 6.30 -17.15
CA TRP A 93 10.90 5.46 -18.22
C TRP A 93 9.98 4.35 -17.70
N ASN A 94 10.23 3.87 -16.49
CA ASN A 94 9.42 2.87 -15.81
C ASN A 94 7.99 3.36 -15.50
N LEU A 95 7.75 4.66 -15.45
CA LEU A 95 6.43 5.26 -15.26
C LEU A 95 5.79 5.73 -16.57
N THR A 96 6.61 6.13 -17.55
CA THR A 96 6.16 6.89 -18.71
C THR A 96 6.16 6.12 -20.03
N ASN A 97 6.99 5.07 -20.17
CA ASN A 97 7.21 4.39 -21.46
C ASN A 97 6.20 3.26 -21.72
N PRO A 98 5.23 3.40 -22.64
CA PRO A 98 4.49 2.25 -23.14
C PRO A 98 5.37 1.43 -24.12
N PRO A 99 5.24 0.09 -24.19
CA PRO A 99 4.37 -0.75 -23.37
C PRO A 99 5.03 -1.28 -22.08
N THR A 100 6.26 -0.89 -21.78
CA THR A 100 7.11 -1.50 -20.73
C THR A 100 7.02 -0.83 -19.37
N GLY A 101 6.61 0.43 -19.33
CA GLY A 101 6.38 1.16 -18.08
C GLY A 101 4.99 0.89 -17.50
N VAL A 102 4.83 1.15 -16.20
CA VAL A 102 3.54 1.03 -15.49
C VAL A 102 2.54 2.14 -15.85
N GLN A 103 2.91 3.03 -16.77
CA GLN A 103 2.07 4.12 -17.30
C GLN A 103 1.36 4.95 -16.20
N ASN A 104 2.09 5.30 -15.15
CA ASN A 104 1.57 6.19 -14.13
C ASN A 104 1.48 7.62 -14.69
N THR A 105 0.41 7.90 -15.41
CA THR A 105 0.16 9.18 -16.08
C THR A 105 -0.37 10.26 -15.14
N GLY A 106 -0.37 10.01 -13.84
CA GLY A 106 -0.90 10.97 -12.87
C GLY A 106 -2.43 11.13 -12.93
N ASN A 107 -3.13 10.20 -13.55
CA ASN A 107 -4.59 10.24 -13.62
C ASN A 107 -5.18 10.40 -12.20
N ALA A 108 -5.86 11.51 -11.97
CA ALA A 108 -6.46 11.83 -10.68
C ALA A 108 -7.54 10.81 -10.24
N ARG A 109 -8.03 9.99 -11.16
CA ARG A 109 -8.97 8.88 -10.88
C ARG A 109 -8.27 7.69 -10.22
N LEU A 110 -6.96 7.51 -10.43
CA LEU A 110 -6.18 6.49 -9.76
C LEU A 110 -5.90 6.95 -8.34
N ARG A 111 -6.20 6.13 -7.36
CA ARG A 111 -5.98 6.47 -5.94
C ARG A 111 -4.50 6.51 -5.54
N ARG A 112 -3.59 6.13 -6.42
CA ARG A 112 -2.12 6.21 -6.30
C ARG A 112 -1.59 5.84 -4.89
N GLY A 113 -2.20 4.81 -4.28
CA GLY A 113 -1.86 4.36 -2.93
C GLY A 113 -2.40 5.22 -1.78
N ALA A 114 -3.36 6.13 -2.01
CA ALA A 114 -3.97 6.92 -0.93
C ALA A 114 -4.56 5.99 0.15
N ASN A 115 -4.25 6.31 1.42
CA ASN A 115 -4.61 5.53 2.60
C ASN A 115 -3.94 4.14 2.71
N VAL A 116 -3.04 3.79 1.81
CA VAL A 116 -2.23 2.57 1.91
C VAL A 116 -0.92 2.86 2.63
N LYS A 117 -0.54 2.02 3.58
CA LYS A 117 0.78 2.02 4.19
C LYS A 117 1.60 0.88 3.61
N VAL A 118 2.81 1.21 3.18
CA VAL A 118 3.80 0.26 2.66
C VAL A 118 5.00 0.26 3.61
N ALA A 119 5.28 -0.86 4.26
CA ALA A 119 6.50 -1.02 5.03
C ALA A 119 7.67 -1.35 4.08
N VAL A 120 8.80 -0.68 4.29
CA VAL A 120 10.05 -0.92 3.56
C VAL A 120 11.06 -1.44 4.56
N LEU A 121 11.31 -2.75 4.52
CA LEU A 121 12.29 -3.45 5.36
C LEU A 121 13.64 -3.41 4.65
N ASP A 122 14.50 -2.47 5.05
CA ASP A 122 15.71 -2.15 4.30
C ASP A 122 16.78 -1.50 5.22
N THR A 123 17.71 -0.73 4.68
CA THR A 123 18.74 0.00 5.43
C THR A 123 18.21 1.16 6.28
N GLY A 124 16.90 1.41 6.27
CA GLY A 124 16.29 2.57 6.87
C GLY A 124 16.07 3.70 5.85
N TYR A 125 16.01 4.95 6.31
CA TYR A 125 15.86 6.10 5.41
C TYR A 125 16.63 7.32 5.89
N VAL A 126 17.01 8.21 4.97
CA VAL A 126 17.48 9.57 5.26
C VAL A 126 16.35 10.56 4.99
N PRO A 127 16.12 11.55 5.86
CA PRO A 127 15.16 12.61 5.59
C PRO A 127 15.47 13.30 4.25
N HIS A 128 14.56 13.17 3.29
CA HIS A 128 14.66 13.79 1.97
C HIS A 128 13.40 14.60 1.69
N PRO A 129 13.51 15.84 1.17
CA PRO A 129 12.35 16.72 0.96
C PRO A 129 11.23 16.08 0.15
N ASP A 130 11.56 15.21 -0.81
CA ASP A 130 10.63 14.50 -1.67
C ASP A 130 9.89 13.34 -0.97
N LEU A 131 10.34 12.95 0.22
CA LEU A 131 9.82 11.81 0.98
C LEU A 131 9.12 12.20 2.28
N VAL A 132 9.63 13.21 3.01
CA VAL A 132 9.25 13.45 4.41
C VAL A 132 7.74 13.56 4.66
N THR A 133 6.99 14.14 3.74
CA THR A 133 5.53 14.27 3.89
C THR A 133 4.78 12.94 3.66
N GLY A 134 5.46 11.97 3.07
CA GLY A 134 4.96 10.63 2.78
C GLY A 134 5.36 9.57 3.78
N MET A 135 6.28 9.89 4.69
CA MET A 135 6.77 8.91 5.68
C MET A 135 5.76 8.70 6.82
N ALA A 136 5.71 7.48 7.31
CA ALA A 136 5.05 7.10 8.55
C ALA A 136 6.12 6.78 9.60
N ASN A 137 5.71 6.69 10.87
CA ASN A 137 6.61 6.23 11.92
C ASN A 137 7.08 4.80 11.63
N GLY A 138 8.37 4.58 11.72
CA GLY A 138 9.01 3.29 11.53
C GLY A 138 9.70 2.81 12.81
N TYR A 139 10.59 1.83 12.65
CA TYR A 139 11.36 1.26 13.75
C TYR A 139 12.69 0.68 13.25
N ASP A 140 13.73 0.71 14.08
CA ASP A 140 15.00 0.01 13.83
C ASP A 140 14.99 -1.35 14.52
N PHE A 141 15.17 -2.41 13.75
CA PHE A 141 15.27 -3.78 14.24
C PHE A 141 16.69 -4.31 14.27
N VAL A 142 17.70 -3.53 13.88
CA VAL A 142 19.10 -3.95 13.90
C VAL A 142 19.55 -4.10 15.35
N SER A 143 19.62 -5.33 15.84
CA SER A 143 19.91 -5.63 17.25
C SER A 143 21.37 -5.45 17.65
N ASP A 144 22.29 -5.43 16.68
CA ASP A 144 23.74 -5.27 16.93
C ASP A 144 24.15 -3.79 16.80
N PRO A 145 24.53 -3.11 17.92
CA PRO A 145 24.89 -1.69 17.91
C PRO A 145 26.05 -1.34 16.97
N LEU A 146 26.99 -2.28 16.74
CA LEU A 146 28.09 -2.06 15.82
C LEU A 146 27.63 -2.08 14.36
N SER A 147 26.59 -2.86 14.06
CA SER A 147 25.96 -2.90 12.75
C SER A 147 25.00 -1.73 12.56
N ALA A 148 24.22 -1.39 13.58
CA ALA A 148 23.28 -0.25 13.58
C ALA A 148 24.01 1.09 13.41
N ARG A 149 25.08 1.33 14.13
CA ARG A 149 25.94 2.54 14.08
C ARG A 149 25.29 3.81 14.65
N ASP A 150 24.21 3.73 15.34
CA ASP A 150 23.50 4.81 16.04
C ASP A 150 23.81 4.88 17.53
N GLY A 151 24.52 3.87 18.04
CA GLY A 151 24.99 3.81 19.43
C GLY A 151 24.23 2.85 20.31
N ASP A 152 23.12 2.31 19.85
CA ASP A 152 22.32 1.29 20.51
C ASP A 152 21.88 0.17 19.58
N GLY A 153 20.87 -0.57 19.94
CA GLY A 153 20.30 -1.64 19.13
C GLY A 153 18.92 -1.23 18.60
N ARG A 154 17.93 -2.09 18.83
CA ARG A 154 16.57 -1.85 18.38
C ARG A 154 15.95 -0.63 19.06
N ASP A 155 15.46 0.33 18.25
CA ASP A 155 14.86 1.57 18.73
C ASP A 155 13.77 2.15 17.79
N PRO A 156 13.02 3.20 18.20
CA PRO A 156 12.01 3.85 17.37
C PRO A 156 12.53 4.73 16.23
N ASN A 157 13.83 4.80 15.99
CA ASN A 157 14.44 5.66 14.99
C ASN A 157 14.97 4.87 13.78
N PRO A 158 14.19 4.68 12.71
CA PRO A 158 14.57 3.89 11.54
C PRO A 158 15.51 4.65 10.59
N ARG A 159 16.33 5.56 11.09
CA ARG A 159 17.25 6.35 10.28
C ARG A 159 18.37 5.47 9.75
N ASP A 160 18.73 5.67 8.49
CA ASP A 160 19.92 5.08 7.89
C ASP A 160 21.16 5.89 8.30
N GLU A 161 22.02 5.30 9.11
CA GLU A 161 23.30 5.90 9.53
C GLU A 161 24.44 5.54 8.57
N GLY A 162 24.09 4.97 7.43
CA GLY A 162 24.99 4.50 6.41
C GLY A 162 25.53 3.10 6.69
N ASP A 163 25.53 2.29 5.68
CA ASP A 163 25.94 0.89 5.73
C ASP A 163 27.40 0.65 5.26
N TYR A 164 28.21 1.72 5.12
CA TYR A 164 29.59 1.58 4.68
C TYR A 164 30.39 0.65 5.61
N ALA A 165 31.26 -0.18 5.04
CA ALA A 165 32.17 -1.02 5.78
C ALA A 165 33.60 -0.86 5.26
N PRO A 166 34.62 -0.73 6.14
CA PRO A 166 36.00 -0.82 5.73
C PRO A 166 36.37 -2.28 5.40
N TYR A 167 37.50 -2.44 4.74
CA TYR A 167 38.01 -3.74 4.35
C TYR A 167 38.08 -4.72 5.54
N ASN A 168 37.62 -5.94 5.34
CA ASN A 168 37.64 -7.05 6.34
C ASN A 168 36.82 -6.78 7.63
N LEU A 169 35.94 -5.81 7.70
CA LEU A 169 35.08 -5.61 8.87
C LEU A 169 33.99 -6.68 8.95
N CYS A 170 33.33 -6.93 7.86
CA CYS A 170 32.22 -7.90 7.78
C CYS A 170 32.78 -9.25 7.34
N LYS A 171 32.52 -10.32 8.12
CA LYS A 171 33.08 -11.65 7.90
C LYS A 171 32.81 -12.22 6.50
N ASP A 172 31.67 -11.90 5.94
CA ASP A 172 31.18 -12.42 4.66
C ASP A 172 31.38 -11.46 3.48
N GLN A 173 31.95 -10.28 3.72
CA GLN A 173 32.24 -9.28 2.70
C GLN A 173 33.72 -8.89 2.76
N ALA A 174 34.51 -9.49 1.87
CA ALA A 174 35.96 -9.24 1.81
C ALA A 174 36.34 -7.83 1.34
N ASN A 175 35.38 -7.09 0.74
CA ASN A 175 35.62 -5.78 0.13
C ASN A 175 35.02 -4.63 0.94
N ALA A 176 35.76 -3.53 1.01
CA ALA A 176 35.22 -2.27 1.51
C ALA A 176 34.12 -1.76 0.57
N HIS A 177 33.06 -1.22 1.13
CA HIS A 177 32.00 -0.56 0.35
C HIS A 177 31.58 0.76 0.99
N THR A 178 31.06 1.65 0.16
CA THR A 178 30.47 2.93 0.58
C THR A 178 29.02 2.71 1.01
N SER A 179 28.42 3.67 1.72
CA SER A 179 27.02 3.64 2.06
C SER A 179 26.14 3.62 0.81
N THR A 180 25.16 2.74 0.80
CA THR A 180 24.28 2.51 -0.35
C THR A 180 23.05 3.42 -0.32
N TRP A 181 22.57 3.79 0.87
CA TRP A 181 21.31 4.52 1.08
C TRP A 181 20.14 3.83 0.39
N HIS A 182 20.20 2.48 0.34
CA HIS A 182 19.30 1.66 -0.45
C HIS A 182 17.84 1.83 -0.04
N GLY A 183 17.53 1.79 1.26
CA GLY A 183 16.16 1.95 1.76
C GLY A 183 15.55 3.30 1.39
N THR A 184 16.34 4.38 1.35
CA THR A 184 15.87 5.70 0.88
C THR A 184 15.49 5.66 -0.60
N SER A 185 16.31 5.00 -1.42
CA SER A 185 16.06 4.86 -2.85
C SER A 185 14.79 4.03 -3.11
N VAL A 186 14.62 2.91 -2.40
CA VAL A 186 13.42 2.07 -2.48
C VAL A 186 12.18 2.84 -2.05
N ALA A 187 12.25 3.55 -0.92
CA ALA A 187 11.16 4.42 -0.45
C ALA A 187 10.78 5.48 -1.50
N GLY A 188 11.75 6.04 -2.21
CA GLY A 188 11.53 6.99 -3.30
C GLY A 188 10.78 6.39 -4.48
N ILE A 189 11.17 5.20 -4.93
CA ILE A 189 10.49 4.50 -6.01
C ILE A 189 9.04 4.19 -5.65
N ILE A 190 8.77 3.86 -4.37
CA ILE A 190 7.42 3.56 -3.90
C ILE A 190 6.59 4.83 -3.75
N GLY A 191 7.07 5.83 -3.02
CA GLY A 191 6.23 6.88 -2.47
C GLY A 191 6.79 8.31 -2.50
N ALA A 192 7.79 8.63 -3.36
CA ALA A 192 8.18 10.01 -3.58
C ALA A 192 6.98 10.84 -4.03
N ARG A 193 6.82 12.03 -3.46
CA ARG A 193 5.62 12.86 -3.65
C ARG A 193 5.58 13.49 -5.03
N GLY A 194 4.55 13.14 -5.80
CA GLY A 194 4.29 13.78 -7.08
C GLY A 194 3.72 15.18 -6.95
N ASN A 195 4.02 16.03 -7.92
CA ASN A 195 3.56 17.42 -8.04
C ASN A 195 4.06 18.36 -6.94
N ASN A 196 5.23 18.09 -6.41
CA ASN A 196 5.89 18.94 -5.42
C ASN A 196 7.06 19.78 -6.02
N ARG A 197 7.32 19.67 -7.33
CA ARG A 197 8.40 20.32 -8.07
C ARG A 197 9.81 19.90 -7.61
N MET A 198 9.92 18.70 -7.04
CA MET A 198 11.19 18.14 -6.56
C MET A 198 11.39 16.73 -7.07
N GLY A 199 12.62 16.32 -7.28
CA GLY A 199 13.06 14.94 -7.48
C GLY A 199 12.26 14.14 -8.50
N ILE A 200 11.69 13.05 -8.03
CA ILE A 200 11.01 11.98 -8.79
C ILE A 200 9.57 11.81 -8.33
N VAL A 201 8.85 10.91 -9.00
CA VAL A 201 7.50 10.50 -8.59
C VAL A 201 7.51 9.03 -8.21
N GLY A 202 6.97 8.69 -7.07
CA GLY A 202 6.74 7.30 -6.67
C GLY A 202 5.60 6.66 -7.44
N VAL A 203 5.65 5.34 -7.62
CA VAL A 203 4.54 4.58 -8.23
C VAL A 203 3.23 4.78 -7.47
N ALA A 204 3.33 4.91 -6.15
CA ALA A 204 2.23 5.14 -5.22
C ALA A 204 2.49 6.42 -4.40
N ASP A 205 2.61 7.56 -5.08
CA ASP A 205 3.02 8.85 -4.51
C ASP A 205 2.10 9.42 -3.42
N LEU A 206 0.91 8.86 -3.24
CA LEU A 206 -0.02 9.19 -2.15
C LEU A 206 0.00 8.15 -1.01
N ALA A 207 0.75 7.05 -1.15
CA ALA A 207 0.93 6.07 -0.07
C ALA A 207 1.73 6.67 1.10
N ARG A 208 1.64 6.01 2.24
CA ARG A 208 2.51 6.26 3.39
C ARG A 208 3.59 5.19 3.44
N VAL A 209 4.84 5.59 3.33
CA VAL A 209 5.97 4.68 3.46
C VAL A 209 6.37 4.59 4.92
N GLN A 210 6.37 3.37 5.48
CA GLN A 210 6.84 3.07 6.82
C GLN A 210 8.25 2.47 6.72
N PRO A 211 9.30 3.23 7.07
CA PRO A 211 10.66 2.71 7.05
C PRO A 211 10.85 1.75 8.22
N VAL A 212 11.36 0.56 7.95
CA VAL A 212 11.70 -0.45 8.96
C VAL A 212 13.14 -0.86 8.69
N ARG A 213 14.04 -0.43 9.55
CA ARG A 213 15.45 -0.71 9.37
C ARG A 213 15.77 -2.11 9.85
N VAL A 214 16.28 -2.93 8.96
CA VAL A 214 16.67 -4.33 9.23
C VAL A 214 18.08 -4.64 8.72
N LEU A 215 18.65 -3.76 7.91
CA LEU A 215 19.98 -3.89 7.32
C LEU A 215 20.90 -2.80 7.86
N GLY A 216 21.94 -3.21 8.52
CA GLY A 216 23.03 -2.35 8.98
C GLY A 216 24.31 -2.56 8.17
N ARG A 217 25.44 -2.16 8.73
CA ARG A 217 26.76 -2.17 8.10
C ARG A 217 27.19 -3.52 7.51
N CYS A 218 26.81 -4.63 8.14
CA CYS A 218 27.18 -5.97 7.70
C CYS A 218 25.93 -6.80 7.29
N GLY A 219 24.93 -6.16 6.72
CA GLY A 219 23.66 -6.79 6.39
C GLY A 219 22.70 -6.87 7.58
N GLY A 220 21.76 -7.80 7.56
CA GLY A 220 20.75 -8.00 8.59
C GLY A 220 20.72 -9.44 9.11
N ARG A 221 20.34 -9.59 10.37
CA ARG A 221 20.12 -10.92 10.97
C ARG A 221 18.72 -11.43 10.58
N THR A 222 18.61 -12.70 10.25
CA THR A 222 17.33 -13.32 9.91
C THR A 222 16.28 -13.15 11.04
N SER A 223 16.71 -13.20 12.32
CA SER A 223 15.83 -12.98 13.46
C SER A 223 15.27 -11.54 13.51
N ASP A 224 16.11 -10.54 13.24
CA ASP A 224 15.70 -9.13 13.21
C ASP A 224 14.72 -8.89 12.05
N ILE A 225 14.99 -9.49 10.89
CA ILE A 225 14.09 -9.40 9.72
C ILE A 225 12.75 -10.09 10.00
N ALA A 226 12.75 -11.28 10.63
CA ALA A 226 11.52 -11.99 10.97
C ALA A 226 10.65 -11.20 11.94
N ASP A 227 11.24 -10.63 13.00
CA ASP A 227 10.54 -9.77 13.96
C ASP A 227 9.99 -8.51 13.29
N ALA A 228 10.76 -7.91 12.39
CA ALA A 228 10.33 -6.73 11.63
C ALA A 228 9.12 -7.01 10.73
N ILE A 229 9.05 -8.19 10.10
CA ILE A 229 7.91 -8.62 9.29
C ILE A 229 6.65 -8.74 10.18
N ILE A 230 6.79 -9.42 11.33
CA ILE A 230 5.70 -9.60 12.30
C ILE A 230 5.18 -8.23 12.76
N TRP A 231 6.09 -7.35 13.19
CA TRP A 231 5.75 -6.00 13.66
C TRP A 231 5.09 -5.14 12.57
N ALA A 232 5.65 -5.14 11.35
CA ALA A 232 5.11 -4.38 10.23
C ALA A 232 3.69 -4.83 9.87
N ALA A 233 3.40 -6.14 9.99
CA ALA A 233 2.08 -6.72 9.79
C ALA A 233 1.11 -6.48 10.96
N GLY A 234 1.56 -5.93 12.09
CA GLY A 234 0.75 -5.63 13.27
C GLY A 234 0.77 -6.72 14.33
N GLY A 235 1.68 -7.68 14.23
CA GLY A 235 1.92 -8.67 15.29
C GLY A 235 2.76 -8.08 16.43
N HIS A 236 2.71 -8.72 17.59
CA HIS A 236 3.48 -8.36 18.76
C HIS A 236 4.91 -8.91 18.67
N VAL A 237 5.88 -8.11 19.08
CA VAL A 237 7.29 -8.49 19.22
C VAL A 237 7.77 -8.09 20.61
N ASP A 238 8.28 -9.04 21.39
CA ASP A 238 8.74 -8.80 22.75
C ASP A 238 9.80 -7.70 22.82
N GLY A 239 9.61 -6.75 23.74
CA GLY A 239 10.53 -5.63 23.94
C GLY A 239 10.42 -4.50 22.90
N VAL A 240 9.51 -4.60 21.95
CA VAL A 240 9.25 -3.60 20.92
C VAL A 240 7.82 -3.07 21.07
N PRO A 241 7.59 -1.74 21.06
CA PRO A 241 6.23 -1.20 21.07
C PRO A 241 5.42 -1.69 19.88
N ASP A 242 4.15 -2.04 20.09
CA ASP A 242 3.26 -2.50 19.01
C ASP A 242 3.11 -1.43 17.91
N ASN A 243 3.02 -1.90 16.67
CA ASN A 243 2.78 -1.02 15.53
C ASN A 243 1.31 -0.55 15.53
N ALA A 244 1.06 0.66 15.99
CA ALA A 244 -0.28 1.23 16.05
C ALA A 244 -1.00 1.31 14.68
N TYR A 245 -0.25 1.24 13.61
CA TYR A 245 -0.77 1.38 12.23
C TYR A 245 -0.09 0.38 11.30
N PRO A 246 -0.48 -0.90 11.29
CA PRO A 246 0.13 -1.94 10.46
C PRO A 246 0.13 -1.60 8.98
N ALA A 247 1.14 -2.09 8.28
CA ALA A 247 1.25 -1.94 6.84
C ALA A 247 0.31 -2.91 6.11
N LYS A 248 -0.17 -2.50 4.94
CA LYS A 248 -0.96 -3.36 4.04
C LYS A 248 -0.09 -4.14 3.05
N THR A 249 1.13 -3.67 2.85
CA THR A 249 2.11 -4.27 1.95
C THR A 249 3.49 -4.13 2.57
N ILE A 250 4.30 -5.16 2.45
CA ILE A 250 5.70 -5.17 2.88
C ILE A 250 6.56 -5.33 1.63
N ASN A 251 7.54 -4.46 1.49
CA ASN A 251 8.64 -4.57 0.54
C ASN A 251 9.92 -4.92 1.29
N MET A 252 10.67 -5.87 0.77
CA MET A 252 11.94 -6.32 1.32
C MET A 252 12.85 -6.89 0.23
#